data_b7cea6645c145ef2602ba9a01f56ade4
#
_entry.id   b7cea6645c145ef2602ba9a01f56ade4
#
_cell.length_a   1.000
_cell.length_b   1.000
_cell.length_c   1.000
_cell.angle_alpha   90.00
_cell.angle_beta   90.00
_cell.angle_gamma   90.00
#
_symmetry.space_group_name_H-M   'P 1'
#
loop_
_entity.id
_entity.type
_entity.pdbx_description
1 polymer ?
#
loop_
_entity_poly.entity_id
_entity_poly.type
_entity_poly.pdbx_seq_one_letter_code
_entity_poly.pdbx_strand_id
1 'polypeptide(L)'
;NMTTGLGFNKKEKNIYKVMKEEIKFHEAIYPTNIEPENWEGEINLIPSNISLANAELEFSREFSRETILKSAFERSKDKIESLGYDYIILDTNPSLGLLTVNAMAIANSLIVPLEPSVFALDGMEQLINVVKLVRKKINKDLEIEGALLTRVDGRTNIGDDFYKDLKEVFGDKLFNTVIHQNVAISEAQGEGLPINIYNKKAKGAKEYMDLALELINNDR
;
A
#
# COMPACT_ATOMS: atom_id res chain seq x y z
N ASN A 1 -8.07 0.22 -6.55
CA ASN A 1 -8.54 1.46 -5.92
C ASN A 1 -7.58 2.62 -6.20
N MET A 2 -6.26 2.47 -6.01
CA MET A 2 -5.27 3.51 -6.31
C MET A 2 -5.35 4.00 -7.77
N THR A 3 -5.49 3.10 -8.74
CA THR A 3 -5.63 3.46 -10.17
C THR A 3 -6.75 4.47 -10.41
N THR A 4 -7.94 4.20 -9.87
CA THR A 4 -9.09 5.12 -10.01
C THR A 4 -8.93 6.36 -9.13
N GLY A 5 -8.42 6.20 -7.90
CA GLY A 5 -8.21 7.30 -6.96
C GLY A 5 -7.15 8.33 -7.41
N LEU A 6 -6.32 7.99 -8.40
CA LEU A 6 -5.40 8.91 -9.06
C LEU A 6 -5.87 9.34 -10.46
N GLY A 7 -7.17 9.21 -10.75
CA GLY A 7 -7.78 9.65 -12.00
C GLY A 7 -7.42 8.83 -13.24
N PHE A 8 -6.82 7.64 -13.06
CA PHE A 8 -6.46 6.79 -14.19
C PHE A 8 -7.64 5.95 -14.67
N ASN A 9 -7.88 5.98 -15.97
CA ASN A 9 -8.76 5.05 -16.66
C ASN A 9 -8.01 3.77 -17.03
N LYS A 10 -8.71 2.80 -17.64
CA LYS A 10 -8.12 1.56 -18.12
C LYS A 10 -6.91 1.84 -19.02
N LYS A 11 -5.76 1.31 -18.65
CA LYS A 11 -4.54 1.35 -19.46
C LYS A 11 -4.24 -0.04 -20.01
N GLU A 12 -3.69 -0.07 -21.21
CA GLU A 12 -3.33 -1.32 -21.87
C GLU A 12 -2.18 -2.02 -21.14
N LYS A 13 -1.12 -1.28 -20.81
CA LYS A 13 -0.01 -1.76 -20.01
C LYS A 13 -0.36 -1.61 -18.52
N ASN A 14 -0.32 -2.69 -17.77
CA ASN A 14 -0.75 -2.73 -16.38
C ASN A 14 -0.07 -3.87 -15.63
N ILE A 15 -0.23 -3.90 -14.29
CA ILE A 15 0.45 -4.88 -13.42
C ILE A 15 0.04 -6.34 -13.75
N TYR A 16 -1.17 -6.59 -14.21
CA TYR A 16 -1.57 -7.94 -14.61
C TYR A 16 -0.75 -8.46 -15.80
N LYS A 17 -0.52 -7.64 -16.83
CA LYS A 17 0.34 -7.99 -17.97
C LYS A 17 1.80 -8.18 -17.57
N VAL A 18 2.28 -7.41 -16.60
CA VAL A 18 3.61 -7.60 -16.02
C VAL A 18 3.73 -8.95 -15.35
N MET A 19 2.75 -9.32 -14.52
CA MET A 19 2.73 -10.62 -13.84
C MET A 19 2.58 -11.80 -14.81
N LYS A 20 1.94 -11.60 -15.96
CA LYS A 20 1.88 -12.59 -17.05
C LYS A 20 3.11 -12.62 -17.94
N GLU A 21 4.11 -11.81 -17.66
CA GLU A 21 5.32 -11.69 -18.47
C GLU A 21 5.08 -11.22 -19.92
N GLU A 22 3.92 -10.62 -20.21
CA GLU A 22 3.58 -10.08 -21.51
C GLU A 22 4.32 -8.77 -21.80
N ILE A 23 4.68 -8.03 -20.74
CA ILE A 23 5.46 -6.78 -20.80
C ILE A 23 6.44 -6.72 -19.61
N LYS A 24 7.48 -5.92 -19.74
CA LYS A 24 8.42 -5.68 -18.64
C LYS A 24 7.83 -4.71 -17.61
N PHE A 25 8.30 -4.82 -16.37
CA PHE A 25 7.80 -4.01 -15.25
C PHE A 25 7.88 -2.50 -15.55
N HIS A 26 9.03 -2.02 -16.02
CA HIS A 26 9.22 -0.60 -16.31
C HIS A 26 8.40 -0.08 -17.51
N GLU A 27 7.92 -0.97 -18.38
CA GLU A 27 7.07 -0.58 -19.52
C GLU A 27 5.64 -0.25 -19.13
N ALA A 28 5.23 -0.64 -17.90
CA ALA A 28 3.91 -0.38 -17.35
C ALA A 28 3.84 0.89 -16.50
N ILE A 29 4.94 1.62 -16.36
CA ILE A 29 5.03 2.85 -15.57
C ILE A 29 4.44 4.01 -16.39
N TYR A 30 3.50 4.74 -15.79
CA TYR A 30 2.91 5.94 -16.37
C TYR A 30 3.13 7.13 -15.44
N PRO A 31 3.54 8.29 -15.96
CA PRO A 31 3.53 9.52 -15.18
C PRO A 31 2.09 9.87 -14.79
N THR A 32 1.91 10.38 -13.59
CA THR A 32 0.65 10.99 -13.17
C THR A 32 0.68 12.48 -13.52
N ASN A 33 -0.51 13.08 -13.72
CA ASN A 33 -0.62 14.54 -13.90
C ASN A 33 -0.76 15.25 -12.54
N ILE A 34 -0.21 14.64 -11.49
CA ILE A 34 -0.28 15.18 -10.14
C ILE A 34 0.97 15.99 -9.91
N GLU A 35 0.81 17.30 -9.93
CA GLU A 35 1.86 18.28 -9.67
C GLU A 35 1.56 18.95 -8.31
N PRO A 36 2.14 18.47 -7.22
CA PRO A 36 1.98 19.14 -5.93
C PRO A 36 2.70 20.49 -5.96
N GLU A 37 2.04 21.55 -5.50
CA GLU A 37 2.70 22.85 -5.33
C GLU A 37 3.89 22.72 -4.36
N ASN A 38 5.02 23.27 -4.72
CA ASN A 38 6.24 23.32 -3.91
C ASN A 38 6.91 21.96 -3.64
N TRP A 39 6.74 20.99 -4.52
CA TRP A 39 7.41 19.70 -4.45
C TRP A 39 8.12 19.38 -5.76
N GLU A 40 9.39 19.01 -5.69
CA GLU A 40 10.24 18.68 -6.85
C GLU A 40 10.24 17.18 -7.18
N GLY A 41 9.26 16.42 -6.72
CA GLY A 41 9.16 14.98 -6.95
C GLY A 41 8.19 14.60 -8.06
N GLU A 42 8.31 13.37 -8.54
CA GLU A 42 7.40 12.77 -9.51
C GLU A 42 6.59 11.65 -8.86
N ILE A 43 5.31 11.58 -9.18
CA ILE A 43 4.47 10.42 -8.87
C ILE A 43 4.18 9.68 -10.16
N ASN A 44 4.62 8.45 -10.23
CA ASN A 44 4.34 7.54 -11.34
C ASN A 44 3.48 6.37 -10.85
N LEU A 45 2.70 5.78 -11.76
CA LEU A 45 1.76 4.71 -11.43
C LEU A 45 1.91 3.54 -12.38
N ILE A 46 1.94 2.32 -11.84
CA ILE A 46 1.61 1.10 -12.58
C ILE A 46 0.14 0.79 -12.29
N PRO A 47 -0.76 0.97 -13.27
CA PRO A 47 -2.18 0.78 -13.05
C PRO A 47 -2.55 -0.70 -12.95
N SER A 48 -3.64 -0.98 -12.28
CA SER A 48 -4.33 -2.27 -12.30
C SER A 48 -5.62 -2.19 -13.14
N ASN A 49 -6.19 -3.34 -13.44
CA ASN A 49 -7.49 -3.46 -14.10
C ASN A 49 -8.29 -4.63 -13.52
N ILE A 50 -9.52 -4.79 -13.99
CA ILE A 50 -10.43 -5.84 -13.51
C ILE A 50 -9.89 -7.27 -13.73
N SER A 51 -9.01 -7.48 -14.72
CA SER A 51 -8.39 -8.78 -14.98
C SER A 51 -7.54 -9.26 -13.81
N LEU A 52 -6.99 -8.33 -13.01
CA LEU A 52 -6.24 -8.69 -11.80
C LEU A 52 -7.10 -9.42 -10.75
N ALA A 53 -8.42 -9.22 -10.76
CA ALA A 53 -9.31 -9.94 -9.86
C ALA A 53 -9.34 -11.46 -10.14
N ASN A 54 -9.09 -11.86 -11.38
CA ASN A 54 -9.03 -13.27 -11.79
C ASN A 54 -7.61 -13.85 -11.70
N ALA A 55 -6.61 -13.02 -11.47
CA ALA A 55 -5.20 -13.41 -11.45
C ALA A 55 -4.89 -14.45 -10.38
N GLU A 56 -5.53 -14.39 -9.21
CA GLU A 56 -5.32 -15.38 -8.15
C GLU A 56 -5.71 -16.78 -8.59
N LEU A 57 -6.82 -16.92 -9.30
CA LEU A 57 -7.25 -18.22 -9.84
C LEU A 57 -6.33 -18.69 -10.97
N GLU A 58 -5.97 -17.80 -11.88
CA GLU A 58 -5.10 -18.08 -13.02
C GLU A 58 -3.71 -18.51 -12.55
N PHE A 59 -3.08 -17.73 -11.67
CA PHE A 59 -1.74 -18.01 -11.17
C PHE A 59 -1.69 -19.14 -10.12
N SER A 60 -2.84 -19.59 -9.60
CA SER A 60 -2.87 -20.65 -8.59
C SER A 60 -2.19 -21.96 -9.01
N ARG A 61 -2.07 -22.18 -10.32
CA ARG A 61 -1.46 -23.39 -10.92
C ARG A 61 -0.03 -23.16 -11.42
N GLU A 62 0.47 -21.92 -11.35
CA GLU A 62 1.81 -21.59 -11.81
C GLU A 62 2.88 -22.07 -10.80
N PHE A 63 4.03 -22.46 -11.33
CA PHE A 63 5.20 -22.72 -10.51
C PHE A 63 5.69 -21.42 -9.87
N SER A 64 6.13 -21.52 -8.61
CA SER A 64 6.62 -20.37 -7.85
C SER A 64 5.63 -19.18 -7.84
N ARG A 65 4.33 -19.48 -7.83
CA ARG A 65 3.23 -18.52 -7.89
C ARG A 65 3.33 -17.40 -6.86
N GLU A 66 3.94 -17.66 -5.72
CA GLU A 66 4.14 -16.69 -4.64
C GLU A 66 5.21 -15.63 -4.96
N THR A 67 5.99 -15.82 -6.04
CA THR A 67 7.13 -14.96 -6.41
C THR A 67 7.09 -14.48 -7.86
N ILE A 68 5.94 -14.57 -8.54
CA ILE A 68 5.75 -14.10 -9.91
C ILE A 68 6.13 -12.62 -10.05
N LEU A 69 5.62 -11.77 -9.14
CA LEU A 69 5.90 -10.34 -9.14
C LEU A 69 7.39 -10.07 -8.86
N LYS A 70 7.99 -10.82 -7.94
CA LYS A 70 9.43 -10.74 -7.64
C LYS A 70 10.27 -11.03 -8.89
N SER A 71 9.95 -12.11 -9.58
CA SER A 71 10.65 -12.47 -10.82
C SER A 71 10.51 -11.41 -11.91
N ALA A 72 9.32 -10.82 -12.04
CA ALA A 72 9.08 -9.73 -12.99
C ALA A 72 9.85 -8.45 -12.62
N PHE A 73 9.94 -8.12 -11.33
CA PHE A 73 10.69 -6.97 -10.83
C PHE A 73 12.19 -7.15 -11.07
N GLU A 74 12.76 -8.31 -10.68
CA GLU A 74 14.19 -8.60 -10.82
C GLU A 74 14.65 -8.50 -12.30
N ARG A 75 13.83 -8.92 -13.26
CA ARG A 75 14.13 -8.76 -14.70
C ARG A 75 14.17 -7.32 -15.17
N SER A 76 13.66 -6.38 -14.43
CA SER A 76 13.63 -4.94 -14.73
C SER A 76 14.41 -4.11 -13.73
N LYS A 77 15.09 -4.74 -12.77
CA LYS A 77 15.70 -4.10 -11.59
C LYS A 77 16.61 -2.93 -11.97
N ASP A 78 17.63 -3.17 -12.79
CA ASP A 78 18.60 -2.14 -13.19
C ASP A 78 17.89 -0.93 -13.81
N LYS A 79 16.82 -1.17 -14.60
CA LYS A 79 16.06 -0.10 -15.23
C LYS A 79 15.23 0.68 -14.22
N ILE A 80 14.61 -0.01 -13.27
CA ILE A 80 13.81 0.63 -12.20
C ILE A 80 14.72 1.45 -11.29
N GLU A 81 15.87 0.89 -10.88
CA GLU A 81 16.87 1.60 -10.06
C GLU A 81 17.40 2.85 -10.78
N SER A 82 17.60 2.78 -12.11
CA SER A 82 18.04 3.94 -12.92
C SER A 82 17.01 5.09 -12.97
N LEU A 83 15.75 4.85 -12.58
CA LEU A 83 14.70 5.87 -12.51
C LEU A 83 14.77 6.68 -11.21
N GLY A 84 15.51 6.22 -10.21
CA GLY A 84 15.81 6.99 -8.99
C GLY A 84 14.61 7.22 -8.07
N TYR A 85 13.66 6.26 -8.00
CA TYR A 85 12.56 6.36 -7.05
C TYR A 85 13.04 6.21 -5.60
N ASP A 86 12.61 7.11 -4.74
CA ASP A 86 12.83 7.01 -3.30
C ASP A 86 11.97 5.92 -2.66
N TYR A 87 10.71 5.79 -3.12
CA TYR A 87 9.73 4.82 -2.61
C TYR A 87 8.94 4.16 -3.73
N ILE A 88 8.64 2.86 -3.54
CA ILE A 88 7.69 2.10 -4.35
C ILE A 88 6.59 1.59 -3.42
N ILE A 89 5.38 2.10 -3.59
CA ILE A 89 4.22 1.75 -2.75
C ILE A 89 3.35 0.72 -3.47
N LEU A 90 3.08 -0.40 -2.81
CA LEU A 90 2.25 -1.48 -3.31
C LEU A 90 0.88 -1.44 -2.61
N ASP A 91 -0.16 -0.97 -3.33
CA ASP A 91 -1.55 -1.01 -2.85
C ASP A 91 -2.13 -2.41 -3.09
N THR A 92 -2.41 -3.13 -2.00
CA THR A 92 -2.89 -4.52 -2.06
C THR A 92 -4.36 -4.65 -1.68
N ASN A 93 -4.98 -5.76 -2.09
CA ASN A 93 -6.30 -6.11 -1.60
C ASN A 93 -6.26 -6.42 -0.08
N PRO A 94 -7.37 -6.22 0.64
CA PRO A 94 -7.45 -6.53 2.07
C PRO A 94 -7.42 -8.03 2.39
N SER A 95 -7.38 -8.90 1.38
CA SER A 95 -7.24 -10.35 1.55
C SER A 95 -5.77 -10.76 1.69
N LEU A 96 -5.51 -11.82 2.46
CA LEU A 96 -4.19 -12.46 2.56
C LEU A 96 -3.98 -13.51 1.45
N GLY A 97 -4.47 -13.21 0.23
CA GLY A 97 -4.39 -14.08 -0.93
C GLY A 97 -3.05 -14.02 -1.65
N LEU A 98 -2.99 -14.69 -2.80
CA LEU A 98 -1.77 -14.84 -3.60
C LEU A 98 -1.16 -13.51 -4.04
N LEU A 99 -1.99 -12.52 -4.41
CA LEU A 99 -1.51 -11.19 -4.82
C LEU A 99 -0.83 -10.45 -3.67
N THR A 100 -1.39 -10.52 -2.46
CA THR A 100 -0.78 -9.92 -1.27
C THR A 100 0.53 -10.60 -0.91
N VAL A 101 0.62 -11.94 -1.02
CA VAL A 101 1.89 -12.66 -0.82
C VAL A 101 2.94 -12.25 -1.87
N ASN A 102 2.54 -12.06 -3.14
CA ASN A 102 3.43 -11.56 -4.18
C ASN A 102 3.96 -10.15 -3.88
N ALA A 103 3.13 -9.26 -3.34
CA ALA A 103 3.59 -7.94 -2.89
C ALA A 103 4.58 -8.06 -1.73
N MET A 104 4.29 -8.89 -0.73
CA MET A 104 5.20 -9.17 0.39
C MET A 104 6.53 -9.78 -0.06
N ALA A 105 6.54 -10.52 -1.18
CA ALA A 105 7.74 -11.16 -1.72
C ALA A 105 8.80 -10.16 -2.21
N ILE A 106 8.40 -8.95 -2.59
CA ILE A 106 9.30 -7.89 -3.06
C ILE A 106 9.41 -6.70 -2.09
N ALA A 107 8.48 -6.54 -1.17
CA ALA A 107 8.47 -5.42 -0.24
C ALA A 107 9.63 -5.49 0.77
N ASN A 108 10.15 -4.34 1.16
CA ASN A 108 11.07 -4.22 2.28
C ASN A 108 10.29 -4.20 3.60
N SER A 109 9.19 -3.46 3.64
CA SER A 109 8.37 -3.32 4.83
C SER A 109 6.88 -3.25 4.54
N LEU A 110 6.07 -3.43 5.58
CA LEU A 110 4.62 -3.39 5.56
C LEU A 110 4.11 -2.31 6.50
N ILE A 111 3.23 -1.45 6.01
CA ILE A 111 2.35 -0.64 6.84
C ILE A 111 1.03 -1.39 6.97
N VAL A 112 0.55 -1.56 8.21
CA VAL A 112 -0.68 -2.30 8.52
C VAL A 112 -1.77 -1.32 8.94
N PRO A 113 -2.67 -0.89 8.02
CA PRO A 113 -3.79 -0.04 8.39
C PRO A 113 -4.86 -0.87 9.13
N LEU A 114 -5.30 -0.38 10.27
CA LEU A 114 -6.28 -1.02 11.14
C LEU A 114 -7.43 -0.05 11.44
N GLU A 115 -8.65 -0.51 11.25
CA GLU A 115 -9.85 0.21 11.66
C GLU A 115 -10.33 -0.31 13.02
N PRO A 116 -10.83 0.57 13.90
CA PRO A 116 -11.40 0.13 15.18
C PRO A 116 -12.57 -0.82 14.95
N SER A 117 -12.38 -2.08 15.17
CA SER A 117 -13.42 -3.09 15.08
C SER A 117 -13.12 -4.30 15.97
N VAL A 118 -14.17 -5.00 16.37
CA VAL A 118 -14.07 -6.20 17.21
C VAL A 118 -13.27 -7.32 16.52
N PHE A 119 -13.27 -7.35 15.17
CA PHE A 119 -12.59 -8.38 14.39
C PHE A 119 -11.17 -8.00 13.93
N ALA A 120 -10.74 -6.77 14.23
CA ALA A 120 -9.44 -6.30 13.77
C ALA A 120 -8.28 -7.09 14.39
N LEU A 121 -8.39 -7.48 15.65
CA LEU A 121 -7.37 -8.26 16.36
C LEU A 121 -7.22 -9.67 15.78
N ASP A 122 -8.31 -10.34 15.43
CA ASP A 122 -8.28 -11.67 14.79
C ASP A 122 -7.61 -11.62 13.41
N GLY A 123 -7.97 -10.63 12.60
CA GLY A 123 -7.35 -10.40 11.29
C GLY A 123 -5.85 -10.09 11.37
N MET A 124 -5.45 -9.37 12.43
CA MET A 124 -4.06 -9.04 12.70
C MET A 124 -3.23 -10.29 13.04
N GLU A 125 -3.74 -11.21 13.85
CA GLU A 125 -3.04 -12.46 14.18
C GLU A 125 -2.78 -13.28 12.89
N GLN A 126 -3.77 -13.38 12.02
CA GLN A 126 -3.63 -14.04 10.73
C GLN A 126 -2.56 -13.36 9.86
N LEU A 127 -2.55 -12.03 9.77
CA LEU A 127 -1.53 -11.28 9.04
C LEU A 127 -0.13 -11.57 9.58
N ILE A 128 0.07 -11.49 10.91
CA ILE A 128 1.37 -11.75 11.54
C ILE A 128 1.86 -13.18 11.21
N ASN A 129 0.97 -14.16 11.20
CA ASN A 129 1.31 -15.53 10.85
C ASN A 129 1.73 -15.66 9.37
N VAL A 130 1.04 -14.98 8.45
CA VAL A 130 1.42 -14.93 7.02
C VAL A 130 2.78 -14.24 6.85
N VAL A 131 3.00 -13.09 7.50
CA VAL A 131 4.29 -12.37 7.46
C VAL A 131 5.43 -13.26 7.96
N LYS A 132 5.26 -13.98 9.08
CA LYS A 132 6.25 -14.93 9.58
C LYS A 132 6.56 -16.03 8.56
N LEU A 133 5.54 -16.53 7.87
CA LEU A 133 5.72 -17.55 6.84
C LEU A 133 6.46 -17.02 5.62
N VAL A 134 6.09 -15.82 5.14
CA VAL A 134 6.75 -15.13 4.02
C VAL A 134 8.22 -14.87 4.37
N ARG A 135 8.52 -14.33 5.55
CA ARG A 135 9.90 -14.12 6.03
C ARG A 135 10.71 -15.41 6.03
N LYS A 136 10.12 -16.49 6.50
CA LYS A 136 10.80 -17.79 6.60
C LYS A 136 11.09 -18.41 5.24
N LYS A 137 10.23 -18.21 4.23
CA LYS A 137 10.24 -19.01 3.00
C LYS A 137 10.55 -18.23 1.73
N ILE A 138 10.25 -16.92 1.68
CA ILE A 138 10.21 -16.15 0.44
C ILE A 138 11.06 -14.88 0.52
N ASN A 139 10.88 -14.09 1.58
CA ASN A 139 11.52 -12.80 1.74
C ASN A 139 11.93 -12.59 3.21
N LYS A 140 13.17 -12.98 3.52
CA LYS A 140 13.72 -12.93 4.89
C LYS A 140 13.85 -11.51 5.46
N ASP A 141 13.94 -10.54 4.57
CA ASP A 141 14.21 -9.13 4.89
C ASP A 141 12.91 -8.32 5.07
N LEU A 142 11.75 -8.94 4.82
CA LEU A 142 10.44 -8.28 5.03
C LEU A 142 10.24 -7.93 6.50
N GLU A 143 9.91 -6.68 6.78
CA GLU A 143 9.59 -6.21 8.13
C GLU A 143 8.17 -5.64 8.23
N ILE A 144 7.64 -5.54 9.44
CA ILE A 144 6.49 -4.68 9.71
C ILE A 144 7.04 -3.31 10.08
N GLU A 145 6.80 -2.32 9.21
CA GLU A 145 7.16 -0.92 9.43
C GLU A 145 6.40 -0.35 10.61
N GLY A 146 5.10 -0.48 10.53
CA GLY A 146 4.24 -0.06 11.63
C GLY A 146 2.76 -0.40 11.39
N ALA A 147 2.00 -0.31 12.48
CA ALA A 147 0.54 -0.35 12.48
C ALA A 147 -0.02 1.07 12.50
N LEU A 148 -0.97 1.35 11.62
CA LEU A 148 -1.63 2.65 11.49
C LEU A 148 -3.09 2.55 11.88
N LEU A 149 -3.50 3.25 12.93
CA LEU A 149 -4.91 3.36 13.26
C LEU A 149 -5.58 4.35 12.29
N THR A 150 -6.60 3.88 11.58
CA THR A 150 -7.27 4.64 10.52
C THR A 150 -8.79 4.60 10.66
N ARG A 151 -9.47 5.58 10.00
CA ARG A 151 -10.93 5.72 9.98
C ARG A 151 -11.58 5.84 11.36
N VAL A 152 -10.87 6.46 12.31
CA VAL A 152 -11.37 6.64 13.66
C VAL A 152 -12.51 7.67 13.65
N ASP A 153 -13.65 7.32 14.27
CA ASP A 153 -14.71 8.27 14.57
C ASP A 153 -14.37 9.01 15.87
N GLY A 154 -13.93 10.25 15.75
CA GLY A 154 -13.55 11.09 16.90
C GLY A 154 -14.69 11.47 17.85
N ARG A 155 -15.93 10.98 17.60
CA ARG A 155 -17.09 11.19 18.49
C ARG A 155 -17.25 10.05 19.49
N THR A 156 -16.45 9.01 19.40
CA THR A 156 -16.55 7.81 20.25
C THR A 156 -15.21 7.51 20.91
N ASN A 157 -15.23 6.87 22.08
CA ASN A 157 -14.02 6.44 22.80
C ASN A 157 -13.45 5.11 22.26
N ILE A 158 -14.13 4.47 21.31
CA ILE A 158 -13.72 3.16 20.76
C ILE A 158 -12.31 3.26 20.16
N GLY A 159 -12.00 4.37 19.50
CA GLY A 159 -10.68 4.61 18.94
C GLY A 159 -9.56 4.65 19.98
N ASP A 160 -9.80 5.31 21.09
CA ASP A 160 -8.81 5.46 22.17
C ASP A 160 -8.52 4.13 22.88
N ASP A 161 -9.56 3.32 23.13
CA ASP A 161 -9.39 2.02 23.76
C ASP A 161 -8.68 1.05 22.79
N PHE A 162 -9.09 1.04 21.52
CA PHE A 162 -8.44 0.23 20.49
C PHE A 162 -6.97 0.64 20.26
N TYR A 163 -6.65 1.93 20.38
CA TYR A 163 -5.27 2.41 20.29
C TYR A 163 -4.41 1.83 21.42
N LYS A 164 -4.94 1.73 22.64
CA LYS A 164 -4.22 1.12 23.77
C LYS A 164 -3.94 -0.36 23.53
N ASP A 165 -4.95 -1.10 23.05
CA ASP A 165 -4.80 -2.52 22.70
C ASP A 165 -3.73 -2.72 21.63
N LEU A 166 -3.72 -1.88 20.59
CA LEU A 166 -2.70 -1.90 19.54
C LEU A 166 -1.32 -1.55 20.09
N LYS A 167 -1.22 -0.62 21.05
CA LYS A 167 0.05 -0.25 21.67
C LYS A 167 0.67 -1.40 22.46
N GLU A 168 -0.15 -2.24 23.10
CA GLU A 168 0.32 -3.45 23.76
C GLU A 168 0.90 -4.46 22.78
N VAL A 169 0.31 -4.58 21.58
CA VAL A 169 0.73 -5.55 20.55
C VAL A 169 1.92 -5.08 19.72
N PHE A 170 1.86 -3.84 19.24
CA PHE A 170 2.86 -3.30 18.30
C PHE A 170 3.98 -2.51 18.99
N GLY A 171 3.77 -2.08 20.23
CA GLY A 171 4.77 -1.29 20.96
C GLY A 171 5.17 -0.03 20.18
N ASP A 172 6.46 0.11 19.92
CA ASP A 172 7.02 1.25 19.21
C ASP A 172 6.74 1.22 17.69
N LYS A 173 6.22 0.10 17.18
CA LYS A 173 5.77 -0.01 15.79
C LYS A 173 4.32 0.47 15.57
N LEU A 174 3.63 0.96 16.60
CA LEU A 174 2.37 1.66 16.40
C LEU A 174 2.65 3.12 16.09
N PHE A 175 2.20 3.58 14.89
CA PHE A 175 2.32 4.99 14.53
C PHE A 175 1.62 5.89 15.54
N ASN A 176 2.23 7.03 15.87
CA ASN A 176 1.60 8.06 16.70
C ASN A 176 0.50 8.78 15.94
N THR A 177 0.64 8.86 14.63
CA THR A 177 -0.35 9.43 13.73
C THR A 177 -1.59 8.55 13.65
N VAL A 178 -2.76 9.16 13.78
CA VAL A 178 -4.07 8.51 13.65
C VAL A 178 -4.85 9.19 12.53
N ILE A 179 -5.40 8.41 11.61
CA ILE A 179 -6.23 8.94 10.51
C ILE A 179 -7.71 8.85 10.91
N HIS A 180 -8.36 9.99 11.02
CA HIS A 180 -9.78 10.05 11.35
C HIS A 180 -10.67 9.96 10.11
N GLN A 181 -11.92 9.59 10.33
CA GLN A 181 -12.94 9.69 9.27
C GLN A 181 -13.04 11.14 8.79
N ASN A 182 -12.97 11.31 7.47
CA ASN A 182 -13.01 12.64 6.86
C ASN A 182 -13.68 12.56 5.49
N VAL A 183 -14.79 13.28 5.33
CA VAL A 183 -15.58 13.32 4.09
C VAL A 183 -14.74 13.81 2.91
N ALA A 184 -13.85 14.78 3.15
CA ALA A 184 -13.00 15.33 2.11
C ALA A 184 -12.07 14.28 1.46
N ILE A 185 -11.69 13.20 2.17
CA ILE A 185 -10.92 12.09 1.59
C ILE A 185 -11.77 11.37 0.54
N SER A 186 -13.04 11.09 0.85
CA SER A 186 -13.95 10.43 -0.10
C SER A 186 -14.26 11.31 -1.31
N GLU A 187 -14.43 12.62 -1.10
CA GLU A 187 -14.61 13.59 -2.16
C GLU A 187 -13.38 13.65 -3.09
N ALA A 188 -12.18 13.73 -2.51
CA ALA A 188 -10.94 13.72 -3.26
C ALA A 188 -10.78 12.46 -4.13
N GLN A 189 -11.14 11.29 -3.59
CA GLN A 189 -11.16 10.02 -4.34
C GLN A 189 -12.16 10.07 -5.52
N GLY A 190 -13.32 10.72 -5.33
CA GLY A 190 -14.31 10.90 -6.39
C GLY A 190 -13.80 11.77 -7.53
N GLU A 191 -12.98 12.76 -7.23
CA GLU A 191 -12.32 13.65 -8.20
C GLU A 191 -11.02 13.06 -8.79
N GLY A 192 -10.57 11.91 -8.32
CA GLY A 192 -9.32 11.28 -8.76
C GLY A 192 -8.06 12.04 -8.32
N LEU A 193 -8.13 12.73 -7.19
CA LEU A 193 -7.05 13.56 -6.65
C LEU A 193 -6.63 13.10 -5.26
N PRO A 194 -5.33 13.19 -4.91
CA PRO A 194 -4.89 13.09 -3.54
C PRO A 194 -5.50 14.18 -2.64
N ILE A 195 -5.79 13.84 -1.38
CA ILE A 195 -6.43 14.76 -0.44
C ILE A 195 -5.63 16.06 -0.23
N ASN A 196 -4.32 15.98 -0.22
CA ASN A 196 -3.42 17.14 -0.06
C ASN A 196 -3.41 18.08 -1.25
N ILE A 197 -3.89 17.65 -2.42
CA ILE A 197 -4.12 18.48 -3.61
C ILE A 197 -5.56 18.98 -3.60
N TYR A 198 -6.51 18.10 -3.33
CA TYR A 198 -7.93 18.43 -3.31
C TYR A 198 -8.27 19.49 -2.23
N ASN A 199 -7.79 19.26 -1.00
CA ASN A 199 -8.03 20.18 0.12
C ASN A 199 -6.91 20.11 1.16
N LYS A 200 -5.87 20.93 1.00
CA LYS A 200 -4.71 21.00 1.92
C LYS A 200 -5.07 21.36 3.37
N LYS A 201 -6.22 22.04 3.58
CA LYS A 201 -6.66 22.47 4.92
C LYS A 201 -7.50 21.40 5.62
N ALA A 202 -7.92 20.35 4.92
CA ALA A 202 -8.67 19.27 5.51
C ALA A 202 -7.86 18.57 6.60
N LYS A 203 -8.55 18.11 7.67
CA LYS A 203 -7.91 17.36 8.75
C LYS A 203 -7.19 16.14 8.21
N GLY A 204 -7.82 15.37 7.30
CA GLY A 204 -7.22 14.21 6.69
C GLY A 204 -5.94 14.53 5.88
N ALA A 205 -5.87 15.69 5.20
CA ALA A 205 -4.65 16.09 4.50
C ALA A 205 -3.47 16.30 5.46
N LYS A 206 -3.72 16.91 6.63
CA LYS A 206 -2.71 17.10 7.67
C LYS A 206 -2.26 15.78 8.26
N GLU A 207 -3.21 14.92 8.62
CA GLU A 207 -2.93 13.60 9.21
C GLU A 207 -2.10 12.72 8.27
N TYR A 208 -2.39 12.70 6.96
CA TYR A 208 -1.56 11.97 5.99
C TYR A 208 -0.17 12.61 5.81
N MET A 209 -0.04 13.92 5.95
CA MET A 209 1.27 14.58 5.94
C MET A 209 2.06 14.22 7.20
N ASP A 210 1.42 14.21 8.37
CA ASP A 210 2.05 13.82 9.64
C ASP A 210 2.53 12.35 9.57
N LEU A 211 1.72 11.46 8.99
CA LEU A 211 2.12 10.06 8.73
C LEU A 211 3.35 9.98 7.82
N ALA A 212 3.36 10.74 6.73
CA ALA A 212 4.51 10.74 5.82
C ALA A 212 5.79 11.21 6.50
N LEU A 213 5.71 12.25 7.33
CA LEU A 213 6.84 12.74 8.12
C LEU A 213 7.29 11.72 9.17
N GLU A 214 6.36 11.03 9.83
CA GLU A 214 6.66 9.98 10.80
C GLU A 214 7.41 8.81 10.12
N LEU A 215 6.95 8.37 8.95
CA LEU A 215 7.62 7.35 8.14
C LEU A 215 9.04 7.75 7.76
N ILE A 216 9.22 8.93 7.16
CA ILE A 216 10.54 9.41 6.71
C ILE A 216 11.52 9.55 7.89
N ASN A 217 11.03 9.90 9.07
CA ASN A 217 11.88 10.02 10.27
C ASN A 217 12.23 8.65 10.87
N ASN A 218 11.39 7.64 10.69
CA ASN A 218 11.67 6.28 11.15
C ASN A 218 12.67 5.55 10.24
N ASP A 219 12.72 5.92 8.95
CA ASP A 219 13.67 5.38 7.95
C ASP A 219 15.12 5.92 8.11
N ARG A 220 15.36 6.79 9.08
CA ARG A 220 16.68 7.36 9.38
C ARG A 220 17.28 6.71 10.62
#